data_c4512dab6bf1ea6dfe1266dc6319638b
#
_entry.id   c4512dab6bf1ea6dfe1266dc6319638b
#
_cell.length_a   1.000
_cell.length_b   1.000
_cell.length_c   1.000
_cell.angle_alpha   90.00
_cell.angle_beta   90.00
_cell.angle_gamma   90.00
#
_symmetry.space_group_name_H-M   'P 1'
#
loop_
_entity.id
_entity.type
_entity.pdbx_description
1 polymer ?
#
loop_
_entity_poly.entity_id
_entity_poly.type
_entity_poly.pdbx_seq_one_letter_code
_entity_poly.pdbx_strand_id
1 'polypeptide(L)'
;IILNNRESFKSKYGILIDKENQLFESKAMSNLDEKLMFMVEKEIFYSRNFDLPLERCVVWTVNDKDEIDNVLNMNVYGVVTDIGDKL
;
A
#
# COMPACT_ATOMS: atom_id res chain seq x y z
N ILE A 1 -3.59 -9.80 -5.78
CA ILE A 1 -3.64 -8.37 -5.52
C ILE A 1 -4.96 -7.77 -6.03
N ILE A 2 -5.55 -6.91 -5.23
CA ILE A 2 -6.77 -6.20 -5.60
C ILE A 2 -6.40 -4.73 -5.76
N LEU A 3 -6.62 -4.18 -6.95
CA LEU A 3 -6.31 -2.79 -7.27
C LEU A 3 -7.56 -1.92 -7.15
N ASN A 4 -7.40 -0.73 -6.61
CA ASN A 4 -8.49 0.24 -6.47
C ASN A 4 -8.84 0.88 -7.81
N ASN A 5 -7.87 0.96 -8.70
CA ASN A 5 -8.09 1.33 -10.08
C ASN A 5 -7.38 0.31 -10.98
N ARG A 6 -7.62 0.39 -12.28
CA ARG A 6 -7.12 -0.61 -13.23
C ARG A 6 -5.78 -0.24 -13.85
N GLU A 7 -5.07 0.70 -13.27
CA GLU A 7 -3.75 1.07 -13.78
C GLU A 7 -2.75 -0.06 -13.60
N SER A 8 -1.90 -0.22 -14.61
CA SER A 8 -0.89 -1.25 -14.63
C SER A 8 0.35 -0.85 -13.83
N PHE A 9 1.01 -1.83 -13.20
CA PHE A 9 2.32 -1.65 -12.58
C PHE A 9 3.48 -1.51 -13.57
N LYS A 10 3.23 -1.62 -14.87
CA LYS A 10 4.30 -1.74 -15.89
C LYS A 10 5.36 -0.65 -15.85
N SER A 11 4.97 0.58 -15.52
CA SER A 11 5.91 1.70 -15.46
C SER A 11 6.19 2.14 -14.04
N LYS A 12 5.81 1.34 -13.05
CA LYS A 12 5.93 1.65 -11.64
C LYS A 12 6.80 0.61 -10.93
N TYR A 13 7.47 1.03 -9.89
CA TYR A 13 8.24 0.14 -9.04
C TYR A 13 7.95 0.49 -7.57
N GLY A 14 8.16 -0.48 -6.70
CA GLY A 14 7.81 -0.32 -5.30
C GLY A 14 8.94 -0.70 -4.37
N ILE A 15 8.89 -0.14 -3.18
CA ILE A 15 9.75 -0.54 -2.08
C ILE A 15 8.92 -1.22 -1.02
N LEU A 16 9.50 -2.25 -0.41
CA LEU A 16 8.86 -3.01 0.64
C LEU A 16 9.06 -2.30 1.97
N ILE A 17 7.96 -2.05 2.68
CA ILE A 17 8.01 -1.41 4.00
C ILE A 17 7.40 -2.38 5.01
N ASP A 18 8.26 -2.98 5.84
CA ASP A 18 7.85 -3.90 6.89
C ASP A 18 8.35 -3.47 8.27
N LYS A 19 8.94 -2.28 8.36
CA LYS A 19 9.43 -1.69 9.61
C LYS A 19 9.10 -0.20 9.65
N GLU A 20 8.72 0.27 10.82
CA GLU A 20 8.31 1.65 11.01
C GLU A 20 9.41 2.66 10.71
N ASN A 21 10.66 2.30 10.99
CA ASN A 21 11.80 3.20 10.75
C ASN A 21 12.06 3.46 9.26
N GLN A 22 11.45 2.67 8.36
CA GLN A 22 11.56 2.89 6.93
C GLN A 22 10.66 4.02 6.44
N LEU A 23 9.69 4.46 7.24
CA LEU A 23 8.74 5.48 6.83
C LEU A 23 9.41 6.83 6.54
N PHE A 24 10.38 7.21 7.34
CA PHE A 24 11.07 8.49 7.15
C PHE A 24 11.79 8.55 5.81
N GLU A 25 12.56 7.52 5.49
CA GLU A 25 13.29 7.45 4.22
C GLU A 25 12.34 7.36 3.03
N SER A 26 11.27 6.58 3.18
CA SER A 26 10.27 6.42 2.12
C SER A 26 9.56 7.73 1.82
N LYS A 27 9.28 8.53 2.85
CA LYS A 27 8.68 9.84 2.67
C LYS A 27 9.59 10.77 1.86
N ALA A 28 10.86 10.79 2.18
CA ALA A 28 11.83 11.59 1.44
C ALA A 28 11.91 11.14 -0.03
N MET A 29 11.92 9.83 -0.26
CA MET A 29 11.95 9.27 -1.62
C MET A 29 10.67 9.57 -2.39
N SER A 30 9.53 9.64 -1.73
CA SER A 30 8.25 9.92 -2.40
C SER A 30 8.23 11.29 -3.06
N ASN A 31 8.98 12.23 -2.53
CA ASN A 31 9.08 13.58 -3.10
C ASN A 31 10.02 13.66 -4.29
N LEU A 32 10.88 12.66 -4.46
CA LEU A 32 11.89 12.62 -5.52
C LEU A 32 11.42 11.83 -6.74
N ASP A 33 10.48 10.91 -6.58
CA ASP A 33 10.06 10.02 -7.66
C ASP A 33 8.56 9.74 -7.58
N GLU A 34 7.82 10.27 -8.54
CA GLU A 34 6.36 10.13 -8.61
C GLU A 34 5.89 8.72 -8.97
N LYS A 35 6.77 7.91 -9.54
CA LYS A 35 6.45 6.54 -9.97
C LYS A 35 6.68 5.51 -8.87
N LEU A 36 7.27 5.92 -7.76
CA LEU A 36 7.60 5.02 -6.66
C LEU A 36 6.33 4.64 -5.90
N MET A 37 6.09 3.34 -5.79
CA MET A 37 5.00 2.77 -5.01
C MET A 37 5.53 2.25 -3.68
N PHE A 38 4.65 2.15 -2.69
CA PHE A 38 5.01 1.68 -1.36
C PHE A 38 4.22 0.41 -1.04
N MET A 39 4.94 -0.71 -0.87
CA MET A 39 4.35 -2.00 -0.47
C MET A 39 4.41 -2.07 1.05
N VAL A 40 3.36 -1.64 1.72
CA VAL A 40 3.34 -1.38 3.16
C VAL A 40 2.68 -2.53 3.91
N GLU A 41 3.39 -3.09 4.88
CA GLU A 41 2.82 -4.09 5.78
C GLU A 41 1.70 -3.43 6.61
N LYS A 42 0.58 -4.15 6.81
CA LYS A 42 -0.63 -3.52 7.35
C LYS A 42 -0.45 -2.92 8.74
N GLU A 43 0.39 -3.51 9.57
CA GLU A 43 0.65 -2.97 10.92
C GLU A 43 1.33 -1.60 10.83
N ILE A 44 2.22 -1.43 9.86
CA ILE A 44 2.88 -0.16 9.61
C ILE A 44 1.88 0.84 9.02
N PHE A 45 0.99 0.36 8.15
CA PHE A 45 -0.06 1.19 7.55
C PHE A 45 -0.97 1.80 8.61
N TYR A 46 -1.27 1.05 9.69
CA TYR A 46 -2.10 1.52 10.79
C TYR A 46 -1.32 2.32 11.84
N SER A 47 -0.02 2.44 11.70
CA SER A 47 0.82 3.18 12.63
C SER A 47 0.48 4.66 12.65
N ARG A 48 0.62 5.30 13.82
CA ARG A 48 0.41 6.74 13.98
C ARG A 48 1.36 7.59 13.16
N ASN A 49 2.53 7.04 12.85
CA ASN A 49 3.57 7.75 12.11
C ASN A 49 3.45 7.58 10.61
N PHE A 50 2.44 6.83 10.17
CA PHE A 50 2.23 6.64 8.74
C PHE A 50 1.72 7.91 8.09
N ASP A 51 2.44 8.40 7.07
CA ASP A 51 2.10 9.65 6.38
C ASP A 51 2.45 9.61 4.89
N LEU A 52 2.61 8.42 4.32
CA LEU A 52 2.88 8.28 2.90
C LEU A 52 1.62 8.54 2.07
N PRO A 53 1.77 8.96 0.79
CA PRO A 53 0.62 9.17 -0.09
C PRO A 53 -0.19 7.89 -0.26
N LEU A 54 -1.46 7.91 0.14
CA LEU A 54 -2.31 6.71 0.12
C LEU A 54 -2.48 6.14 -1.28
N GLU A 55 -2.61 7.00 -2.28
CA GLU A 55 -2.81 6.58 -3.66
C GLU A 55 -1.60 5.86 -4.27
N ARG A 56 -0.47 5.86 -3.55
CA ARG A 56 0.76 5.18 -3.96
C ARG A 56 1.08 3.99 -3.07
N CYS A 57 0.15 3.57 -2.22
CA CYS A 57 0.36 2.48 -1.28
C CYS A 57 -0.39 1.23 -1.68
N VAL A 58 0.29 0.09 -1.58
CA VAL A 58 -0.33 -1.24 -1.63
C VAL A 58 -0.12 -1.87 -0.27
N VAL A 59 -1.20 -2.18 0.42
CA VAL A 59 -1.16 -2.71 1.79
C VAL A 59 -1.17 -4.24 1.75
N TRP A 60 -0.31 -4.89 2.53
CA TRP A 60 -0.17 -6.35 2.58
C TRP A 60 -0.01 -6.81 4.02
N THR A 61 -0.40 -7.97 4.40
CA THR A 61 -1.38 -8.85 3.75
C THR A 61 -2.70 -8.69 4.49
N VAL A 62 -3.77 -8.48 3.77
CA VAL A 62 -5.09 -8.24 4.35
C VAL A 62 -6.00 -9.39 3.93
N ASN A 63 -6.43 -10.22 4.88
CA ASN A 63 -7.18 -11.44 4.60
C ASN A 63 -8.61 -11.44 5.12
N ASP A 64 -9.08 -10.33 5.66
CA ASP A 64 -10.46 -10.15 6.10
C ASP A 64 -11.20 -9.31 5.08
N LYS A 65 -12.35 -9.79 4.61
CA LYS A 65 -13.11 -9.10 3.56
C LYS A 65 -13.52 -7.68 3.97
N ASP A 66 -13.98 -7.52 5.19
CA ASP A 66 -14.40 -6.21 5.68
C ASP A 66 -13.20 -5.27 5.80
N GLU A 67 -12.06 -5.78 6.24
CA GLU A 67 -10.83 -5.00 6.30
C GLU A 67 -10.36 -4.61 4.91
N ILE A 68 -10.44 -5.52 3.93
CA ILE A 68 -10.09 -5.21 2.54
C ILE A 68 -10.94 -4.05 2.03
N ASP A 69 -12.26 -4.10 2.25
CA ASP A 69 -13.17 -3.06 1.81
C ASP A 69 -12.84 -1.73 2.49
N ASN A 70 -12.56 -1.75 3.79
CA ASN A 70 -12.23 -0.54 4.54
C ASN A 70 -10.93 0.09 4.04
N VAL A 71 -9.90 -0.71 3.79
CA VAL A 71 -8.62 -0.20 3.30
C VAL A 71 -8.76 0.36 1.88
N LEU A 72 -9.48 -0.33 1.00
CA LEU A 72 -9.72 0.17 -0.35
C LEU A 72 -10.48 1.50 -0.34
N ASN A 73 -11.41 1.67 0.60
CA ASN A 73 -12.16 2.92 0.74
C ASN A 73 -11.31 4.10 1.22
N MET A 74 -10.11 3.83 1.68
CA MET A 74 -9.14 4.88 2.02
C MET A 74 -8.40 5.44 0.80
N ASN A 75 -8.74 4.98 -0.40
CA ASN A 75 -8.12 5.41 -1.66
C ASN A 75 -6.65 5.01 -1.79
N VAL A 76 -6.28 3.87 -1.20
CA VAL A 76 -4.98 3.27 -1.47
C VAL A 76 -4.96 2.73 -2.90
N TYR A 77 -3.76 2.48 -3.44
CA TYR A 77 -3.61 1.92 -4.78
C TYR A 77 -4.18 0.50 -4.86
N GLY A 78 -3.98 -0.30 -3.83
CA GLY A 78 -4.50 -1.66 -3.78
C GLY A 78 -4.14 -2.37 -2.49
N VAL A 79 -4.56 -3.63 -2.39
CA VAL A 79 -4.21 -4.52 -1.28
C VAL A 79 -3.73 -5.86 -1.81
N VAL A 80 -2.86 -6.52 -1.06
CA VAL A 80 -2.45 -7.90 -1.32
C VAL A 80 -3.19 -8.80 -0.33
N THR A 81 -3.85 -9.83 -0.85
CA THR A 81 -4.63 -10.76 -0.05
C THR A 81 -4.42 -12.19 -0.53
N ASP A 82 -4.48 -13.15 0.40
CA ASP A 82 -4.41 -14.57 0.08
C ASP A 82 -5.79 -15.17 -0.23
N ILE A 83 -6.86 -14.41 0.01
CA ILE A 83 -8.23 -14.89 -0.18
C ILE A 83 -8.92 -14.27 -1.41
N GLY A 84 -8.15 -13.72 -2.33
CA GLY A 84 -8.69 -13.03 -3.50
C GLY A 84 -9.66 -13.86 -4.33
N ASP A 85 -9.43 -15.17 -4.42
CA ASP A 85 -10.28 -16.11 -5.16
C ASP A 85 -11.59 -16.44 -4.43
N LYS A 86 -11.74 -16.03 -3.17
CA LYS A 86 -12.92 -16.30 -2.34
C LYS A 86 -13.82 -15.08 -2.16
N LEU A 87 -13.44 -13.97 -2.75
CA LEU A 87 -14.17 -12.71 -2.61
C LEU A 87 -15.38 -12.59 -3.56
#